data_87e6d3f24b01a452fd26015e74e044fe
#
_entry.id   87e6d3f24b01a452fd26015e74e044fe
#
_cell.length_a   1.000
_cell.length_b   1.000
_cell.length_c   1.000
_cell.angle_alpha   90.00
_cell.angle_beta   90.00
_cell.angle_gamma   90.00
#
_symmetry.space_group_name_H-M   'P 1'
#
loop_
_entity.id
_entity.type
_entity.pdbx_description
1 polymer ?
#
loop_
_entity_poly.entity_id
_entity_poly.type
_entity_poly.pdbx_seq_one_letter_code
_entity_poly.pdbx_strand_id
1 'polypeptide(L)'
;RVGEGDAEAVMSATREAGFGREVKRRIILGTYALSSGYYDAYYGSAQKVRTLIMQDYAKAFSGADVLVSPTAPTTAFKIGEKADDPLAMYLNDVATIPVNLAGICGMSLPSGLADEDNLPAGFQIMAPAMQDHRLYNVGSALEAALLSKWGAPLLSKAPSLGGSK
;
A
#
# COMPACT_ATOMS: atom_id res chain seq x y z
N ARG A 1 7.54 -19.49 -19.68
CA ARG A 1 6.66 -20.60 -20.08
C ARG A 1 7.22 -21.90 -19.51
N VAL A 2 6.40 -22.63 -18.76
CA VAL A 2 6.75 -23.90 -18.12
C VAL A 2 5.71 -24.96 -18.51
N GLY A 3 6.12 -26.22 -18.60
CA GLY A 3 5.25 -27.36 -18.93
C GLY A 3 5.08 -27.57 -20.43
N GLU A 4 4.50 -28.73 -20.74
CA GLU A 4 4.18 -29.22 -22.09
C GLU A 4 2.69 -29.57 -22.15
N GLY A 5 2.14 -29.70 -23.37
CA GLY A 5 0.74 -30.00 -23.59
C GLY A 5 -0.03 -28.90 -24.28
N ASP A 6 -1.35 -28.87 -24.07
CA ASP A 6 -2.22 -27.81 -24.58
C ASP A 6 -2.04 -26.45 -23.86
N ALA A 7 -2.73 -25.44 -24.36
CA ALA A 7 -2.60 -24.08 -23.83
C ALA A 7 -3.00 -24.00 -22.34
N GLU A 8 -3.98 -24.77 -21.91
CA GLU A 8 -4.46 -24.79 -20.53
C GLU A 8 -3.43 -25.43 -19.59
N ALA A 9 -2.85 -26.59 -19.98
CA ALA A 9 -1.82 -27.27 -19.21
C ALA A 9 -0.57 -26.39 -19.05
N VAL A 10 -0.09 -25.78 -20.13
CA VAL A 10 1.07 -24.86 -20.10
C VAL A 10 0.78 -23.63 -19.25
N MET A 11 -0.40 -23.04 -19.35
CA MET A 11 -0.78 -21.88 -18.54
C MET A 11 -0.85 -22.23 -17.05
N SER A 12 -1.43 -23.37 -16.70
CA SER A 12 -1.52 -23.85 -15.31
C SER A 12 -0.14 -24.10 -14.72
N ALA A 13 0.72 -24.85 -15.42
CA ALA A 13 2.08 -25.13 -14.98
C ALA A 13 2.92 -23.85 -14.83
N THR A 14 2.78 -22.89 -15.75
CA THR A 14 3.48 -21.60 -15.68
C THR A 14 3.04 -20.77 -14.49
N ARG A 15 1.74 -20.71 -14.20
CA ARG A 15 1.20 -20.02 -13.02
C ARG A 15 1.60 -20.69 -11.71
N GLU A 16 1.59 -22.02 -11.70
CA GLU A 16 2.01 -22.79 -10.53
C GLU A 16 3.47 -22.52 -10.17
N ALA A 17 4.35 -22.54 -11.16
CA ALA A 17 5.78 -22.31 -10.97
C ALA A 17 6.13 -20.83 -10.70
N GLY A 18 5.38 -19.89 -11.32
CA GLY A 18 5.71 -18.47 -11.30
C GLY A 18 5.06 -17.68 -10.16
N PHE A 19 3.92 -18.12 -9.62
CA PHE A 19 3.19 -17.38 -8.61
C PHE A 19 3.46 -17.91 -7.20
N GLY A 20 3.78 -17.00 -6.29
CA GLY A 20 3.86 -17.28 -4.86
C GLY A 20 2.49 -17.62 -4.25
N ARG A 21 2.50 -18.15 -3.03
CA ARG A 21 1.31 -18.61 -2.30
C ARG A 21 0.25 -17.51 -2.14
N GLU A 22 0.66 -16.28 -1.81
CA GLU A 22 -0.27 -15.15 -1.61
C GLU A 22 -0.92 -14.71 -2.91
N VAL A 23 -0.18 -14.65 -4.02
CA VAL A 23 -0.73 -14.32 -5.34
C VAL A 23 -1.78 -15.35 -5.76
N LYS A 24 -1.50 -16.63 -5.58
CA LYS A 24 -2.47 -17.72 -5.85
C LYS A 24 -3.76 -17.54 -5.02
N ARG A 25 -3.63 -17.24 -3.72
CA ARG A 25 -4.77 -16.98 -2.84
C ARG A 25 -5.63 -15.83 -3.35
N ARG A 26 -5.02 -14.69 -3.70
CA ARG A 26 -5.75 -13.51 -4.20
C ARG A 26 -6.45 -13.76 -5.52
N ILE A 27 -5.85 -14.51 -6.43
CA ILE A 27 -6.48 -14.92 -7.69
C ILE A 27 -7.72 -15.78 -7.42
N ILE A 28 -7.63 -16.77 -6.54
CA ILE A 28 -8.75 -17.64 -6.17
C ILE A 28 -9.88 -16.83 -5.53
N LEU A 29 -9.56 -15.97 -4.56
CA LEU A 29 -10.56 -15.11 -3.90
C LEU A 29 -11.23 -14.15 -4.89
N GLY A 30 -10.47 -13.52 -5.78
CA GLY A 30 -11.02 -12.63 -6.81
C GLY A 30 -11.94 -13.36 -7.78
N THR A 31 -11.54 -14.53 -8.25
CA THR A 31 -12.36 -15.38 -9.12
C THR A 31 -13.65 -15.80 -8.42
N TYR A 32 -13.58 -16.19 -7.15
CA TYR A 32 -14.76 -16.54 -6.35
C TYR A 32 -15.71 -15.36 -6.18
N ALA A 33 -15.21 -14.18 -5.81
CA ALA A 33 -16.01 -12.98 -5.61
C ALA A 33 -16.71 -12.50 -6.90
N LEU A 34 -16.14 -12.80 -8.07
CA LEU A 34 -16.70 -12.47 -9.39
C LEU A 34 -17.54 -13.60 -10.00
N SER A 35 -17.62 -14.75 -9.35
CA SER A 35 -18.38 -15.90 -9.89
C SER A 35 -19.89 -15.67 -9.80
N SER A 36 -20.62 -16.40 -10.65
CA SER A 36 -22.09 -16.36 -10.69
C SER A 36 -22.67 -16.67 -9.30
N GLY A 37 -23.65 -15.85 -8.87
CA GLY A 37 -24.29 -15.97 -7.55
C GLY A 37 -23.59 -15.19 -6.43
N TYR A 38 -22.33 -14.81 -6.58
CA TYR A 38 -21.57 -14.03 -5.58
C TYR A 38 -21.26 -12.60 -6.03
N TYR A 39 -21.35 -12.32 -7.32
CA TYR A 39 -21.05 -11.02 -7.90
C TYR A 39 -21.81 -9.87 -7.22
N ASP A 40 -23.14 -9.97 -7.12
CA ASP A 40 -23.96 -8.91 -6.51
C ASP A 40 -23.77 -8.83 -5.00
N ALA A 41 -23.60 -9.96 -4.34
CA ALA A 41 -23.43 -10.02 -2.89
C ALA A 41 -22.09 -9.40 -2.43
N TYR A 42 -21.00 -9.69 -3.13
CA TYR A 42 -19.66 -9.25 -2.75
C TYR A 42 -19.17 -8.07 -3.60
N TYR A 43 -19.03 -8.25 -4.90
CA TYR A 43 -18.45 -7.23 -5.77
C TYR A 43 -19.35 -6.00 -5.89
N GLY A 44 -20.66 -6.20 -6.13
CA GLY A 44 -21.63 -5.11 -6.21
C GLY A 44 -21.72 -4.29 -4.91
N SER A 45 -21.70 -4.98 -3.76
CA SER A 45 -21.68 -4.32 -2.45
C SER A 45 -20.37 -3.56 -2.21
N ALA A 46 -19.23 -4.14 -2.58
CA ALA A 46 -17.93 -3.49 -2.48
C ALA A 46 -17.86 -2.22 -3.34
N GLN A 47 -18.42 -2.21 -4.54
CA GLN A 47 -18.48 -1.02 -5.39
C GLN A 47 -19.33 0.11 -4.78
N LYS A 48 -20.41 -0.21 -4.09
CA LYS A 48 -21.20 0.78 -3.34
C LYS A 48 -20.41 1.38 -2.19
N VAL A 49 -19.72 0.56 -1.41
CA VAL A 49 -18.84 1.02 -0.32
C VAL A 49 -17.69 1.86 -0.87
N ARG A 50 -17.07 1.46 -1.99
CA ARG A 50 -16.05 2.26 -2.67
C ARG A 50 -16.56 3.66 -3.01
N THR A 51 -17.80 3.78 -3.49
CA THR A 51 -18.41 5.09 -3.79
C THR A 51 -18.52 5.96 -2.54
N LEU A 52 -18.88 5.39 -1.39
CA LEU A 52 -18.92 6.13 -0.12
C LEU A 52 -17.54 6.61 0.29
N ILE A 53 -16.51 5.77 0.17
CA ILE A 53 -15.12 6.15 0.45
C ILE A 53 -14.69 7.33 -0.44
N MET A 54 -15.01 7.28 -1.75
CA MET A 54 -14.72 8.39 -2.67
C MET A 54 -15.41 9.69 -2.24
N GLN A 55 -16.67 9.63 -1.79
CA GLN A 55 -17.42 10.79 -1.31
C GLN A 55 -16.84 11.37 -0.02
N ASP A 56 -16.39 10.53 0.90
CA ASP A 56 -15.75 10.98 2.15
C ASP A 56 -14.45 11.75 1.86
N TYR A 57 -13.61 11.24 0.96
CA TYR A 57 -12.41 11.97 0.52
C TYR A 57 -12.75 13.27 -0.21
N ALA A 58 -13.71 13.26 -1.11
CA ALA A 58 -14.16 14.48 -1.82
C ALA A 58 -14.64 15.55 -0.84
N LYS A 59 -15.41 15.14 0.19
CA LYS A 59 -15.84 16.03 1.27
C LYS A 59 -14.66 16.58 2.07
N ALA A 60 -13.70 15.75 2.44
CA ALA A 60 -12.51 16.18 3.16
C ALA A 60 -11.68 17.19 2.35
N PHE A 61 -11.50 16.95 1.05
CA PHE A 61 -10.80 17.88 0.15
C PHE A 61 -11.54 19.18 -0.13
N SER A 62 -12.83 19.32 0.23
CA SER A 62 -13.51 20.61 0.12
C SER A 62 -12.99 21.65 1.10
N GLY A 63 -12.29 21.23 2.15
CA GLY A 63 -11.72 22.09 3.17
C GLY A 63 -10.19 21.99 3.31
N ALA A 64 -9.51 21.21 2.46
CA ALA A 64 -8.07 21.00 2.55
C ALA A 64 -7.45 20.74 1.16
N ASP A 65 -6.27 21.27 0.92
CA ASP A 65 -5.52 21.05 -0.33
C ASP A 65 -4.91 19.66 -0.38
N VAL A 66 -4.47 19.13 0.76
CA VAL A 66 -3.96 17.78 0.95
C VAL A 66 -4.46 17.21 2.27
N LEU A 67 -4.52 15.89 2.36
CA LEU A 67 -4.74 15.16 3.61
C LEU A 67 -3.48 14.43 3.99
N VAL A 68 -3.30 14.15 5.28
CA VAL A 68 -2.12 13.47 5.78
C VAL A 68 -2.49 12.36 6.76
N SER A 69 -1.68 11.31 6.80
CA SER A 69 -1.80 10.20 7.76
C SER A 69 -0.45 9.51 7.96
N PRO A 70 -0.28 8.67 8.99
CA PRO A 70 0.77 7.67 8.95
C PRO A 70 0.64 6.78 7.70
N THR A 71 1.75 6.32 7.12
CA THR A 71 1.70 5.41 5.96
C THR A 71 1.28 4.01 6.37
N ALA A 72 1.74 3.56 7.53
CA ALA A 72 1.41 2.26 8.10
C ALA A 72 1.12 2.41 9.61
N PRO A 73 0.34 1.51 10.22
CA PRO A 73 -0.01 1.59 11.64
C PRO A 73 1.16 1.33 12.58
N THR A 74 2.20 0.67 12.13
CA THR A 74 3.40 0.33 12.89
C THR A 74 4.65 0.53 12.06
N THR A 75 5.81 0.55 12.71
CA THR A 75 7.12 0.38 12.09
C THR A 75 7.28 -1.04 11.51
N ALA A 76 8.43 -1.34 10.90
CA ALA A 76 8.71 -2.65 10.35
C ALA A 76 8.68 -3.72 11.44
N PHE A 77 8.02 -4.84 11.18
CA PHE A 77 8.01 -6.02 12.04
C PHE A 77 9.08 -7.03 11.59
N LYS A 78 9.41 -7.99 12.45
CA LYS A 78 10.45 -8.99 12.17
C LYS A 78 10.05 -9.90 11.00
N ILE A 79 11.05 -10.35 10.24
CA ILE A 79 10.82 -11.30 9.14
C ILE A 79 10.16 -12.57 9.69
N GLY A 80 9.00 -12.93 9.11
CA GLY A 80 8.22 -14.11 9.51
C GLY A 80 7.20 -13.87 10.63
N GLU A 81 7.25 -12.75 11.35
CA GLU A 81 6.39 -12.49 12.52
C GLU A 81 4.88 -12.55 12.21
N LYS A 82 4.47 -12.12 11.01
CA LYS A 82 3.06 -12.10 10.57
C LYS A 82 2.76 -13.14 9.46
N ALA A 83 3.67 -14.08 9.21
CA ALA A 83 3.53 -15.02 8.09
C ALA A 83 2.32 -15.95 8.21
N ASP A 84 1.93 -16.30 9.44
CA ASP A 84 0.85 -17.24 9.73
C ASP A 84 -0.49 -16.55 10.04
N ASP A 85 -0.52 -15.21 10.10
CA ASP A 85 -1.74 -14.42 10.31
C ASP A 85 -2.00 -13.48 9.12
N PRO A 86 -2.80 -13.93 8.12
CA PRO A 86 -3.13 -13.09 6.97
C PRO A 86 -3.87 -11.81 7.33
N LEU A 87 -4.69 -11.82 8.39
CA LEU A 87 -5.43 -10.63 8.81
C LEU A 87 -4.50 -9.57 9.40
N ALA A 88 -3.58 -9.97 10.28
CA ALA A 88 -2.55 -9.08 10.82
C ALA A 88 -1.66 -8.50 9.72
N MET A 89 -1.39 -9.27 8.66
CA MET A 89 -0.65 -8.79 7.50
C MET A 89 -1.47 -7.73 6.71
N TYR A 90 -2.76 -7.97 6.46
CA TYR A 90 -3.62 -7.03 5.74
C TYR A 90 -3.87 -5.72 6.50
N LEU A 91 -3.86 -5.74 7.82
CA LEU A 91 -4.02 -4.53 8.63
C LEU A 91 -2.86 -3.53 8.46
N ASN A 92 -1.70 -3.95 7.94
CA ASN A 92 -0.61 -3.02 7.64
C ASN A 92 -0.97 -2.02 6.53
N ASP A 93 -1.93 -2.36 5.67
CA ASP A 93 -2.34 -1.54 4.52
C ASP A 93 -3.56 -0.66 4.83
N VAL A 94 -4.01 -0.60 6.08
CA VAL A 94 -5.25 0.11 6.48
C VAL A 94 -5.27 1.58 6.08
N ALA A 95 -4.13 2.25 6.04
CA ALA A 95 -4.01 3.66 5.65
C ALA A 95 -3.83 3.86 4.14
N THR A 96 -3.34 2.86 3.40
CA THR A 96 -3.02 2.98 1.97
C THR A 96 -4.11 2.41 1.05
N ILE A 97 -4.81 1.36 1.47
CA ILE A 97 -5.91 0.77 0.70
C ILE A 97 -7.04 1.78 0.37
N PRO A 98 -7.53 2.62 1.32
CA PRO A 98 -8.58 3.59 1.02
C PRO A 98 -8.20 4.59 -0.08
N VAL A 99 -6.94 5.00 -0.17
CA VAL A 99 -6.41 5.89 -1.21
C VAL A 99 -6.55 5.25 -2.59
N ASN A 100 -6.19 3.96 -2.70
CA ASN A 100 -6.36 3.19 -3.93
C ASN A 100 -7.85 3.01 -4.30
N LEU A 101 -8.71 2.70 -3.32
CA LEU A 101 -10.15 2.53 -3.54
C LEU A 101 -10.80 3.85 -3.98
N ALA A 102 -10.40 4.96 -3.41
CA ALA A 102 -10.89 6.28 -3.79
C ALA A 102 -10.38 6.77 -5.16
N GLY A 103 -9.27 6.20 -5.67
CA GLY A 103 -8.66 6.62 -6.92
C GLY A 103 -8.05 8.01 -6.85
N ILE A 104 -7.52 8.39 -5.70
CA ILE A 104 -6.85 9.67 -5.44
C ILE A 104 -5.33 9.49 -5.47
N CYS A 105 -4.60 10.61 -5.52
CA CYS A 105 -3.14 10.59 -5.47
C CYS A 105 -2.65 10.35 -4.05
N GLY A 106 -1.58 9.55 -3.88
CA GLY A 106 -0.94 9.31 -2.60
C GLY A 106 0.58 9.17 -2.72
N MET A 107 1.30 9.69 -1.73
CA MET A 107 2.75 9.60 -1.65
C MET A 107 3.16 9.38 -0.19
N SER A 108 4.19 8.58 0.04
CA SER A 108 4.79 8.41 1.36
C SER A 108 6.20 8.98 1.39
N LEU A 109 6.51 9.69 2.47
CA LEU A 109 7.83 10.24 2.74
C LEU A 109 8.34 9.77 4.10
N PRO A 110 9.65 9.60 4.28
CA PRO A 110 10.23 9.38 5.61
C PRO A 110 9.92 10.55 6.53
N SER A 111 9.38 10.27 7.73
CA SER A 111 9.06 11.28 8.73
C SER A 111 10.01 11.31 9.93
N GLY A 112 10.87 10.33 10.05
CA GLY A 112 11.83 10.17 11.15
C GLY A 112 11.98 8.73 11.56
N LEU A 113 12.59 8.55 12.71
CA LEU A 113 12.69 7.26 13.39
C LEU A 113 11.72 7.27 14.57
N ALA A 114 11.02 6.16 14.80
CA ALA A 114 10.13 5.99 15.94
C ALA A 114 10.94 5.90 17.24
N ASP A 115 10.43 6.50 18.31
CA ASP A 115 11.14 6.56 19.60
C ASP A 115 11.23 5.18 20.27
N GLU A 116 10.26 4.29 19.99
CA GLU A 116 10.14 2.99 20.65
C GLU A 116 11.19 1.98 20.16
N ASP A 117 11.53 1.99 18.88
CA ASP A 117 12.37 0.96 18.26
C ASP A 117 13.44 1.49 17.33
N ASN A 118 13.48 2.82 17.14
CA ASN A 118 14.43 3.51 16.26
C ASN A 118 14.35 3.06 14.79
N LEU A 119 13.18 2.57 14.36
CA LEU A 119 12.93 2.20 12.97
C LEU A 119 12.25 3.35 12.19
N PRO A 120 12.43 3.40 10.86
CA PRO A 120 11.83 4.43 10.03
C PRO A 120 10.31 4.44 10.09
N ALA A 121 9.72 5.63 10.21
CA ALA A 121 8.29 5.87 10.10
C ALA A 121 7.97 6.62 8.80
N GLY A 122 6.82 6.30 8.19
CA GLY A 122 6.33 6.93 6.97
C GLY A 122 5.22 7.94 7.24
N PHE A 123 5.26 9.05 6.50
CA PHE A 123 4.23 10.09 6.48
C PHE A 123 3.55 10.08 5.11
N GLN A 124 2.27 9.77 5.06
CA GLN A 124 1.48 9.74 3.85
C GLN A 124 0.85 11.11 3.57
N ILE A 125 0.98 11.58 2.35
CA ILE A 125 0.31 12.77 1.82
C ILE A 125 -0.65 12.30 0.74
N MET A 126 -1.88 12.79 0.76
CA MET A 126 -2.92 12.47 -0.21
C MET A 126 -3.42 13.75 -0.87
N ALA A 127 -3.70 13.71 -2.17
CA ALA A 127 -4.24 14.82 -2.94
C ALA A 127 -5.41 14.33 -3.82
N PRO A 128 -6.31 15.23 -4.28
CA PRO A 128 -7.37 14.86 -5.21
C PRO A 128 -6.84 14.16 -6.46
N ALA A 129 -7.68 13.36 -7.11
CA ALA A 129 -7.34 12.64 -8.34
C ALA A 129 -6.71 13.59 -9.39
N MET A 130 -5.69 13.11 -10.09
CA MET A 130 -4.94 13.86 -11.13
C MET A 130 -4.21 15.12 -10.63
N GLN A 131 -4.01 15.25 -9.30
CA GLN A 131 -3.31 16.38 -8.70
C GLN A 131 -1.96 15.98 -8.09
N ASP A 132 -1.22 15.12 -8.77
CA ASP A 132 0.08 14.63 -8.33
C ASP A 132 1.10 15.75 -8.05
N HIS A 133 1.00 16.87 -8.79
CA HIS A 133 1.83 18.04 -8.57
C HIS A 133 1.72 18.61 -7.15
N ARG A 134 0.55 18.50 -6.50
CA ARG A 134 0.38 18.92 -5.10
C ARG A 134 1.21 18.06 -4.15
N LEU A 135 1.26 16.73 -4.41
CA LEU A 135 2.08 15.81 -3.61
C LEU A 135 3.56 16.20 -3.67
N TYR A 136 4.07 16.45 -4.88
CA TYR A 136 5.48 16.85 -5.04
C TYR A 136 5.79 18.21 -4.42
N ASN A 137 4.90 19.18 -4.54
CA ASN A 137 5.09 20.51 -3.94
C ASN A 137 5.13 20.44 -2.41
N VAL A 138 4.14 19.77 -1.80
CA VAL A 138 4.08 19.61 -0.35
C VAL A 138 5.18 18.68 0.14
N GLY A 139 5.45 17.60 -0.58
CA GLY A 139 6.51 16.64 -0.25
C GLY A 139 7.90 17.28 -0.24
N SER A 140 8.25 18.06 -1.26
CA SER A 140 9.50 18.80 -1.31
C SER A 140 9.65 19.78 -0.16
N ALA A 141 8.59 20.50 0.20
CA ALA A 141 8.61 21.42 1.33
C ALA A 141 8.81 20.67 2.66
N LEU A 142 8.14 19.51 2.82
CA LEU A 142 8.31 18.66 3.99
C LEU A 142 9.75 18.11 4.08
N GLU A 143 10.28 17.57 2.99
CA GLU A 143 11.68 17.08 2.95
C GLU A 143 12.68 18.17 3.34
N ALA A 144 12.52 19.39 2.81
CA ALA A 144 13.40 20.52 3.15
C ALA A 144 13.30 20.89 4.65
N ALA A 145 12.08 20.89 5.21
CA ALA A 145 11.88 21.17 6.63
C ALA A 145 12.49 20.08 7.53
N LEU A 146 12.31 18.81 7.15
CA LEU A 146 12.88 17.68 7.87
C LEU A 146 14.41 17.64 7.76
N LEU A 147 14.97 17.93 6.59
CA LEU A 147 16.41 18.05 6.40
C LEU A 147 17.01 19.13 7.31
N SER A 148 16.35 20.30 7.39
CA SER A 148 16.76 21.36 8.30
C SER A 148 16.72 20.94 9.77
N LYS A 149 15.67 20.19 10.16
CA LYS A 149 15.50 19.68 11.54
C LYS A 149 16.55 18.62 11.89
N TRP A 150 16.88 17.73 10.97
CA TRP A 150 17.80 16.60 11.24
C TRP A 150 19.26 16.91 10.96
N GLY A 151 19.55 17.97 10.21
CA GLY A 151 20.90 18.36 9.79
C GLY A 151 21.52 17.44 8.71
N ALA A 152 20.82 16.37 8.32
CA ALA A 152 21.22 15.43 7.27
C ALA A 152 19.99 14.66 6.74
N PRO A 153 20.02 14.13 5.51
CA PRO A 153 18.96 13.26 4.99
C PRO A 153 18.76 12.04 5.90
N LEU A 154 17.51 11.63 6.12
CA LEU A 154 17.22 10.45 6.97
C LEU A 154 17.92 9.19 6.47
N LEU A 155 18.11 9.05 5.18
CA LEU A 155 18.82 7.92 4.57
C LEU A 155 20.27 7.80 5.07
N SER A 156 20.93 8.91 5.47
CA SER A 156 22.27 8.88 6.04
C SER A 156 22.35 8.21 7.42
N LYS A 157 21.18 8.04 8.07
CA LYS A 157 21.03 7.35 9.36
C LYS A 157 20.65 5.88 9.20
N ALA A 158 20.37 5.43 7.97
CA ALA A 158 20.11 4.03 7.71
C ALA A 158 21.32 3.18 8.11
N PRO A 159 21.10 2.01 8.74
CA PRO A 159 22.20 1.10 9.03
C PRO A 159 22.86 0.71 7.71
N SER A 160 24.21 0.70 7.69
CA SER A 160 24.93 0.16 6.54
C SER A 160 24.48 -1.29 6.33
N LEU A 161 23.93 -1.59 5.17
CA LEU A 161 23.74 -2.97 4.76
C LEU A 161 25.11 -3.62 4.79
N GLY A 162 25.36 -4.44 5.82
CA GLY A 162 26.62 -5.15 5.96
C GLY A 162 26.92 -5.85 4.66
N GLY A 163 28.02 -5.48 4.01
CA GLY A 163 28.43 -6.14 2.78
C GLY A 163 28.52 -7.64 3.06
N SER A 164 27.77 -8.41 2.30
CA SER A 164 27.92 -9.86 2.25
C SER A 164 29.39 -10.15 1.90
N LYS A 165 30.14 -10.66 2.87
CA LYS A 165 31.41 -11.33 2.59
C LYS A 165 31.12 -12.65 1.94
#